data_fcee134adeb816255e8862444825e7da
#
_entry.id   fcee134adeb816255e8862444825e7da
#
_cell.length_a   1.000
_cell.length_b   1.000
_cell.length_c   1.000
_cell.angle_alpha   90.00
_cell.angle_beta   90.00
_cell.angle_gamma   90.00
#
_symmetry.space_group_name_H-M   'P 1'
#
loop_
_entity.id
_entity.type
_entity.pdbx_description
1 polymer ?
#
loop_
_entity_poly.entity_id
_entity_poly.type
_entity_poly.pdbx_seq_one_letter_code
_entity_poly.pdbx_strand_id
1 'polypeptide(L)'
;PDPAQPWQQGYDDPGPTAVRNELKNIISFWMDKGVDGFRCDMAQSLVKGDDKQHTGTMRLWHELRSWFEAKYPEGILISEWSQPRQSLRAGFHIDLLIHNGAGTKIYRTLVCQTDDRGTKETPCFFDYEGRGQVKAFAENYRTEYETTRELGYAAMPTCSHDIWRLNRFDRNTPEQLKTALTLFLTLPAVPILYYGEEIGMRNLEDAPVKEGSYTSRNRSSCRTPMQWDDSPNAGFSTADASRLYLPIDPSPARPTVAAEERDPQSILNYVKGLIALRRQTPALGTQGAWRFVSDVEQPYPMVYARELDGQKYLVALNPSKRSATARFASEGAAAEAVYGTGDGAKYTSKNGLSTLKMKPVSAVILKITE
;
A
#
# COMPACT_ATOMS: atom_id res chain seq x y z
N PRO A 1 -2.34 16.57 33.64
CA PRO A 1 -3.52 17.46 33.74
C PRO A 1 -3.11 18.87 34.12
N ASP A 2 -3.82 19.85 33.58
CA ASP A 2 -3.68 21.25 33.98
C ASP A 2 -4.47 21.48 35.28
N PRO A 3 -3.84 21.98 36.36
CA PRO A 3 -4.53 22.26 37.63
C PRO A 3 -5.73 23.24 37.48
N ALA A 4 -5.73 24.11 36.45
CA ALA A 4 -6.80 25.00 36.13
C ALA A 4 -8.00 24.29 35.44
N GLN A 5 -7.88 23.01 35.13
CA GLN A 5 -8.83 22.22 34.38
C GLN A 5 -9.22 20.97 35.18
N PRO A 6 -10.08 21.08 36.23
CA PRO A 6 -10.32 20.00 37.20
C PRO A 6 -10.96 18.74 36.60
N TRP A 7 -11.49 18.81 35.37
CA TRP A 7 -12.01 17.66 34.64
C TRP A 7 -10.92 16.83 33.90
N GLN A 8 -9.70 17.34 33.76
CA GLN A 8 -8.61 16.60 33.16
C GLN A 8 -8.10 15.53 34.11
N GLN A 9 -7.89 14.35 33.56
CA GLN A 9 -7.36 13.19 34.28
C GLN A 9 -6.01 12.78 33.72
N GLY A 10 -5.12 12.38 34.59
CA GLY A 10 -3.83 11.78 34.22
C GLY A 10 -4.00 10.33 33.78
N TYR A 11 -2.96 9.78 33.17
CA TYR A 11 -2.97 8.43 32.64
C TYR A 11 -3.39 7.36 33.69
N ASP A 12 -2.92 7.47 34.92
CA ASP A 12 -3.15 6.51 35.99
C ASP A 12 -4.41 6.78 36.84
N ASP A 13 -5.15 7.84 36.50
CA ASP A 13 -6.39 8.16 37.20
C ASP A 13 -7.50 7.12 36.92
N PRO A 14 -8.51 7.01 37.80
CA PRO A 14 -9.54 5.97 37.70
C PRO A 14 -10.28 5.96 36.37
N GLY A 15 -10.62 7.12 35.79
CA GLY A 15 -11.35 7.21 34.53
C GLY A 15 -10.58 6.65 33.34
N PRO A 16 -9.37 7.15 33.00
CA PRO A 16 -8.54 6.57 31.96
C PRO A 16 -8.18 5.09 32.18
N THR A 17 -7.99 4.67 33.42
CA THR A 17 -7.78 3.25 33.76
C THR A 17 -9.01 2.41 33.42
N ALA A 18 -10.21 2.87 33.77
CA ALA A 18 -11.45 2.18 33.41
C ALA A 18 -11.63 2.07 31.88
N VAL A 19 -11.31 3.14 31.12
CA VAL A 19 -11.36 3.11 29.64
C VAL A 19 -10.39 2.05 29.08
N ARG A 20 -9.16 1.98 29.56
CA ARG A 20 -8.21 0.96 29.09
C ARG A 20 -8.69 -0.48 29.40
N ASN A 21 -9.30 -0.69 30.55
CA ASN A 21 -9.90 -1.97 30.89
C ASN A 21 -11.08 -2.32 29.97
N GLU A 22 -11.92 -1.33 29.64
CA GLU A 22 -13.02 -1.55 28.71
C GLU A 22 -12.53 -1.83 27.28
N LEU A 23 -11.45 -1.18 26.82
CA LEU A 23 -10.81 -1.54 25.56
C LEU A 23 -10.35 -3.01 25.54
N LYS A 24 -9.79 -3.51 26.65
CA LYS A 24 -9.43 -4.92 26.78
C LYS A 24 -10.65 -5.85 26.72
N ASN A 25 -11.78 -5.45 27.31
CA ASN A 25 -13.04 -6.17 27.23
C ASN A 25 -13.59 -6.21 25.79
N ILE A 26 -13.59 -5.08 25.08
CA ILE A 26 -14.02 -4.98 23.68
C ILE A 26 -13.14 -5.86 22.78
N ILE A 27 -11.84 -5.78 22.93
CA ILE A 27 -10.89 -6.64 22.20
C ILE A 27 -11.20 -8.11 22.49
N SER A 28 -11.36 -8.50 23.75
CA SER A 28 -11.69 -9.88 24.12
C SER A 28 -12.98 -10.36 23.49
N PHE A 29 -14.03 -9.52 23.54
CA PHE A 29 -15.33 -9.87 22.94
C PHE A 29 -15.23 -10.26 21.47
N TRP A 30 -14.44 -9.53 20.70
CA TRP A 30 -14.30 -9.82 19.28
C TRP A 30 -13.33 -10.98 19.00
N MET A 31 -12.22 -11.06 19.73
CA MET A 31 -11.27 -12.18 19.63
C MET A 31 -11.96 -13.52 19.98
N ASP A 32 -12.80 -13.54 21.01
CA ASP A 32 -13.56 -14.72 21.43
C ASP A 32 -14.63 -15.12 20.38
N LYS A 33 -14.99 -14.20 19.46
CA LYS A 33 -15.83 -14.50 18.28
C LYS A 33 -15.04 -14.97 17.06
N GLY A 34 -13.71 -15.05 17.15
CA GLY A 34 -12.84 -15.60 16.12
C GLY A 34 -12.25 -14.59 15.13
N VAL A 35 -12.17 -13.28 15.48
CA VAL A 35 -11.35 -12.35 14.69
C VAL A 35 -9.88 -12.58 14.96
N ASP A 36 -9.01 -12.35 13.96
CA ASP A 36 -7.57 -12.58 14.04
C ASP A 36 -6.79 -11.36 14.56
N GLY A 37 -7.45 -10.21 14.72
CA GLY A 37 -6.81 -8.99 15.20
C GLY A 37 -7.56 -7.72 14.84
N PHE A 38 -6.87 -6.57 14.97
CA PHE A 38 -7.48 -5.26 14.84
C PHE A 38 -6.63 -4.29 14.04
N ARG A 39 -7.28 -3.52 13.17
CA ARG A 39 -6.76 -2.24 12.69
C ARG A 39 -7.19 -1.16 13.66
N CYS A 40 -6.23 -0.44 14.20
CA CYS A 40 -6.45 0.59 15.21
C CYS A 40 -6.44 1.97 14.55
N ASP A 41 -7.59 2.60 14.55
CA ASP A 41 -7.82 3.93 13.98
C ASP A 41 -7.07 5.01 14.76
N MET A 42 -6.49 5.99 14.05
CA MET A 42 -5.83 7.17 14.65
C MET A 42 -4.91 6.83 15.83
N ALA A 43 -4.19 5.70 15.73
CA ALA A 43 -3.43 5.09 16.82
C ALA A 43 -2.43 6.05 17.51
N GLN A 44 -1.91 7.04 16.79
CA GLN A 44 -0.97 8.03 17.29
C GLN A 44 -1.58 9.11 18.20
N SER A 45 -2.90 9.23 18.29
CA SER A 45 -3.56 10.39 18.89
C SER A 45 -4.49 10.09 20.08
N LEU A 46 -4.38 8.91 20.69
CA LEU A 46 -5.28 8.46 21.75
C LEU A 46 -5.06 9.20 23.08
N VAL A 47 -3.83 9.61 23.37
CA VAL A 47 -3.53 10.39 24.58
C VAL A 47 -3.53 11.87 24.22
N LYS A 48 -4.43 12.63 24.81
CA LYS A 48 -4.55 14.08 24.57
C LYS A 48 -3.45 14.83 25.32
N GLY A 49 -2.90 15.88 24.68
CA GLY A 49 -1.80 16.66 25.27
C GLY A 49 -0.48 15.88 25.38
N ASP A 50 -0.33 14.83 24.60
CA ASP A 50 0.92 14.05 24.55
C ASP A 50 2.08 14.88 23.97
N ASP A 51 3.31 14.45 24.25
CA ASP A 51 4.49 15.07 23.68
C ASP A 51 4.69 14.72 22.19
N LYS A 52 5.65 15.40 21.54
CA LYS A 52 5.97 15.16 20.11
C LYS A 52 6.51 13.74 19.84
N GLN A 53 6.99 13.05 20.85
CA GLN A 53 7.49 11.69 20.81
C GLN A 53 6.38 10.66 21.01
N HIS A 54 5.17 11.11 21.35
CA HIS A 54 4.00 10.26 21.67
C HIS A 54 4.23 9.31 22.84
N THR A 55 4.95 9.79 23.88
CA THR A 55 5.37 8.94 25.03
C THR A 55 4.18 8.35 25.77
N GLY A 56 3.13 9.13 26.02
CA GLY A 56 1.90 8.67 26.65
C GLY A 56 1.13 7.66 25.80
N THR A 57 1.02 7.94 24.51
CA THR A 57 0.38 7.02 23.54
C THR A 57 1.16 5.72 23.39
N MET A 58 2.49 5.78 23.34
CA MET A 58 3.33 4.58 23.30
C MET A 58 3.18 3.75 24.58
N ARG A 59 3.11 4.39 25.78
CA ARG A 59 2.84 3.70 27.05
C ARG A 59 1.51 2.95 27.01
N LEU A 60 0.45 3.56 26.48
CA LEU A 60 -0.86 2.94 26.32
C LEU A 60 -0.78 1.69 25.43
N TRP A 61 -0.14 1.80 24.28
CA TRP A 61 -0.03 0.67 23.36
C TRP A 61 0.87 -0.45 23.88
N HIS A 62 1.93 -0.12 24.60
CA HIS A 62 2.76 -1.14 25.30
C HIS A 62 1.95 -1.92 26.33
N GLU A 63 1.13 -1.25 27.12
CA GLU A 63 0.24 -1.89 28.09
C GLU A 63 -0.76 -2.84 27.38
N LEU A 64 -1.42 -2.33 26.34
CA LEU A 64 -2.38 -3.11 25.56
C LEU A 64 -1.72 -4.29 24.84
N ARG A 65 -0.54 -4.07 24.23
CA ARG A 65 0.22 -5.12 23.53
C ARG A 65 0.64 -6.25 24.49
N SER A 66 1.19 -5.90 25.63
CA SER A 66 1.65 -6.91 26.59
C SER A 66 0.49 -7.78 27.08
N TRP A 67 -0.65 -7.17 27.35
CA TRP A 67 -1.86 -7.89 27.71
C TRP A 67 -2.41 -8.73 26.54
N PHE A 68 -2.46 -8.16 25.33
CA PHE A 68 -2.99 -8.80 24.13
C PHE A 68 -2.19 -10.04 23.75
N GLU A 69 -0.87 -9.91 23.71
CA GLU A 69 0.04 -11.02 23.36
C GLU A 69 0.00 -12.16 24.37
N ALA A 70 -0.13 -11.86 25.68
CA ALA A 70 -0.27 -12.87 26.70
C ALA A 70 -1.58 -13.68 26.60
N LYS A 71 -2.66 -13.05 26.11
CA LYS A 71 -3.98 -13.68 25.98
C LYS A 71 -4.25 -14.26 24.60
N TYR A 72 -3.75 -13.61 23.53
CA TYR A 72 -4.00 -13.93 22.14
C TYR A 72 -2.67 -13.93 21.35
N PRO A 73 -1.80 -14.92 21.55
CA PRO A 73 -0.43 -14.91 20.99
C PRO A 73 -0.39 -14.94 19.45
N GLU A 74 -1.45 -15.42 18.79
CA GLU A 74 -1.56 -15.43 17.33
C GLU A 74 -2.26 -14.17 16.78
N GLY A 75 -2.71 -13.27 17.65
CA GLY A 75 -3.44 -12.08 17.27
C GLY A 75 -2.55 -10.98 16.69
N ILE A 76 -3.09 -10.15 15.80
CA ILE A 76 -2.36 -9.08 15.11
C ILE A 76 -2.95 -7.70 15.41
N LEU A 77 -2.08 -6.73 15.69
CA LEU A 77 -2.43 -5.31 15.79
C LEU A 77 -1.80 -4.54 14.64
N ILE A 78 -2.64 -3.85 13.87
CA ILE A 78 -2.24 -2.98 12.74
C ILE A 78 -2.58 -1.55 13.10
N SER A 79 -1.61 -0.64 13.06
CA SER A 79 -1.84 0.77 13.34
C SER A 79 -2.15 1.58 12.10
N GLU A 80 -3.02 2.55 12.25
CA GLU A 80 -3.06 3.71 11.37
C GLU A 80 -2.24 4.84 12.02
N TRP A 81 -0.94 4.82 11.81
CA TRP A 81 -0.01 5.82 12.35
C TRP A 81 0.81 6.49 11.24
N SER A 82 1.19 5.69 10.23
CA SER A 82 2.03 6.09 9.11
C SER A 82 3.42 6.61 9.53
N GLN A 83 3.91 6.08 10.64
CA GLN A 83 5.27 6.28 11.15
C GLN A 83 5.80 4.97 11.74
N PRO A 84 6.23 3.99 10.91
CA PRO A 84 6.58 2.65 11.35
C PRO A 84 7.59 2.62 12.49
N ARG A 85 8.58 3.51 12.49
CA ARG A 85 9.58 3.58 13.58
C ARG A 85 8.98 3.87 14.95
N GLN A 86 7.90 4.66 15.02
CA GLN A 86 7.22 4.96 16.29
C GLN A 86 6.21 3.87 16.62
N SER A 87 5.36 3.53 15.67
CA SER A 87 4.28 2.59 15.80
C SER A 87 4.76 1.18 16.23
N LEU A 88 5.76 0.63 15.53
CA LEU A 88 6.29 -0.70 15.85
C LEU A 88 6.97 -0.71 17.22
N ARG A 89 7.66 0.37 17.59
CA ARG A 89 8.19 0.53 18.96
C ARG A 89 7.10 0.71 20.00
N ALA A 90 5.95 1.24 19.65
CA ALA A 90 4.79 1.31 20.54
C ALA A 90 4.13 -0.05 20.77
N GLY A 91 4.50 -1.09 20.02
CA GLY A 91 4.02 -2.45 20.19
C GLY A 91 3.11 -2.97 19.08
N PHE A 92 2.94 -2.24 17.99
CA PHE A 92 2.21 -2.77 16.83
C PHE A 92 3.02 -3.80 16.06
N HIS A 93 2.35 -4.75 15.42
CA HIS A 93 2.98 -5.72 14.52
C HIS A 93 3.20 -5.12 13.13
N ILE A 94 2.26 -4.27 12.70
CA ILE A 94 2.20 -3.69 11.37
C ILE A 94 1.79 -2.23 11.48
N ASP A 95 2.42 -1.34 10.69
CA ASP A 95 1.96 0.03 10.48
C ASP A 95 1.62 0.32 9.01
N LEU A 96 0.56 1.06 8.79
CA LEU A 96 0.10 1.46 7.45
C LEU A 96 0.92 2.65 6.93
N LEU A 97 1.69 2.46 5.88
CA LEU A 97 2.32 3.55 5.11
C LEU A 97 1.32 4.11 4.10
N ILE A 98 0.58 5.13 4.50
CA ILE A 98 -0.40 5.80 3.67
C ILE A 98 0.00 7.26 3.33
N HIS A 99 -0.95 8.17 3.22
CA HIS A 99 -0.75 9.52 2.68
C HIS A 99 -0.20 10.57 3.66
N ASN A 100 -0.03 10.25 4.95
CA ASN A 100 0.49 11.14 5.99
C ASN A 100 1.81 10.62 6.58
N GLY A 101 2.38 11.32 7.56
CA GLY A 101 3.60 10.90 8.22
C GLY A 101 4.75 10.56 7.25
N ALA A 102 5.39 9.41 7.44
CA ALA A 102 6.41 8.89 6.54
C ALA A 102 5.85 8.61 5.13
N GLY A 103 4.57 8.26 5.02
CA GLY A 103 3.88 8.05 3.75
C GLY A 103 3.86 9.26 2.82
N THR A 104 3.98 10.49 3.35
CA THR A 104 4.10 11.70 2.53
C THR A 104 5.29 11.63 1.57
N LYS A 105 6.42 11.09 2.03
CA LYS A 105 7.65 10.97 1.23
C LYS A 105 7.82 9.61 0.57
N ILE A 106 6.97 8.65 0.87
CA ILE A 106 7.02 7.29 0.34
C ILE A 106 5.82 7.07 -0.58
N TYR A 107 4.62 6.95 -0.05
CA TYR A 107 3.41 6.62 -0.81
C TYR A 107 3.03 7.73 -1.81
N ARG A 108 2.97 9.00 -1.37
CA ARG A 108 2.56 10.12 -2.25
C ARG A 108 3.51 10.36 -3.42
N THR A 109 4.79 10.04 -3.26
CA THR A 109 5.78 10.17 -4.35
C THR A 109 5.61 9.10 -5.44
N LEU A 110 4.91 8.02 -5.12
CA LEU A 110 4.60 6.95 -6.08
C LEU A 110 3.32 7.24 -6.89
N VAL A 111 2.22 7.61 -6.22
CA VAL A 111 0.86 7.53 -6.79
C VAL A 111 0.11 8.84 -6.90
N CYS A 112 0.76 9.99 -6.99
CA CYS A 112 0.13 11.29 -7.24
C CYS A 112 -1.17 11.50 -6.43
N GLN A 113 -1.04 11.56 -5.13
CA GLN A 113 -2.13 12.02 -4.28
C GLN A 113 -2.06 13.55 -4.18
N THR A 114 -3.13 14.26 -4.51
CA THR A 114 -3.19 15.70 -4.27
C THR A 114 -3.11 15.98 -2.77
N ASP A 115 -2.67 17.18 -2.40
CA ASP A 115 -2.84 17.65 -1.04
C ASP A 115 -4.35 17.80 -0.72
N ASP A 116 -4.64 18.00 0.56
CA ASP A 116 -6.01 18.14 1.05
C ASP A 116 -6.76 19.36 0.45
N ARG A 117 -6.10 20.17 -0.36
CA ARG A 117 -6.63 21.40 -0.98
C ARG A 117 -7.00 21.22 -2.45
N GLY A 118 -6.84 20.02 -3.02
CA GLY A 118 -7.14 19.76 -4.43
C GLY A 118 -6.24 20.51 -5.40
N THR A 119 -5.08 21.00 -4.92
CA THR A 119 -4.15 21.74 -5.75
C THR A 119 -3.37 20.81 -6.68
N LYS A 120 -2.86 21.40 -7.75
CA LYS A 120 -2.18 20.79 -8.89
C LYS A 120 -1.32 19.57 -8.50
N GLU A 121 -1.54 18.45 -9.14
CA GLU A 121 -0.78 17.22 -8.93
C GLU A 121 0.72 17.46 -9.08
N THR A 122 1.46 17.08 -8.06
CA THR A 122 2.92 16.97 -8.18
C THR A 122 3.22 15.72 -9.00
N PRO A 123 4.09 15.77 -10.01
CA PRO A 123 4.48 14.58 -10.76
C PRO A 123 5.00 13.51 -9.80
N CYS A 124 4.44 12.32 -9.88
CA CYS A 124 4.81 11.16 -9.08
C CYS A 124 5.51 10.12 -9.95
N PHE A 125 6.06 9.07 -9.34
CA PHE A 125 6.74 8.03 -10.09
C PHE A 125 5.84 7.39 -11.18
N PHE A 126 4.57 7.08 -10.86
CA PHE A 126 3.61 6.53 -11.83
C PHE A 126 2.96 7.59 -12.72
N ASP A 127 3.70 8.61 -13.12
CA ASP A 127 3.31 9.61 -14.11
C ASP A 127 3.56 9.09 -15.54
N TYR A 128 2.51 9.02 -16.36
CA TYR A 128 2.60 8.50 -17.72
C TYR A 128 3.52 9.33 -18.63
N GLU A 129 3.57 10.66 -18.42
CA GLU A 129 4.47 11.53 -19.16
C GLU A 129 5.96 11.36 -18.79
N GLY A 130 6.25 10.65 -17.70
CA GLY A 130 7.62 10.40 -17.25
C GLY A 130 8.28 11.59 -16.59
N ARG A 131 7.52 12.41 -15.86
CA ARG A 131 8.00 13.60 -15.13
C ARG A 131 8.31 13.32 -13.67
N GLY A 132 8.00 12.11 -13.20
CA GLY A 132 8.12 11.73 -11.82
C GLY A 132 9.55 11.61 -11.33
N GLN A 133 9.67 11.52 -10.01
CA GLN A 133 10.93 11.36 -9.28
C GLN A 133 10.88 10.09 -8.44
N VAL A 134 11.99 9.42 -8.25
CA VAL A 134 12.08 8.20 -7.45
C VAL A 134 12.97 8.37 -6.20
N LYS A 135 13.82 9.40 -6.18
CA LYS A 135 14.79 9.63 -5.11
C LYS A 135 14.15 9.68 -3.74
N ALA A 136 13.11 10.51 -3.57
CA ALA A 136 12.44 10.65 -2.29
C ALA A 136 11.84 9.32 -1.79
N PHE A 137 11.24 8.53 -2.68
CA PHE A 137 10.78 7.19 -2.35
C PHE A 137 11.94 6.29 -1.92
N ALA A 138 12.99 6.17 -2.75
CA ALA A 138 14.10 5.26 -2.52
C ALA A 138 14.82 5.53 -1.18
N GLU A 139 15.11 6.78 -0.88
CA GLU A 139 15.82 7.19 0.34
C GLU A 139 14.97 7.01 1.60
N ASN A 140 13.71 7.47 1.57
CA ASN A 140 12.85 7.38 2.73
C ASN A 140 12.35 5.95 2.98
N TYR A 141 12.02 5.19 1.93
CA TYR A 141 11.64 3.78 2.07
C TYR A 141 12.80 2.94 2.61
N ARG A 142 14.03 3.16 2.11
CA ARG A 142 15.23 2.51 2.65
C ARG A 142 15.40 2.79 4.14
N THR A 143 15.28 4.05 4.55
CA THR A 143 15.42 4.43 5.96
C THR A 143 14.36 3.76 6.85
N GLU A 144 13.09 3.74 6.42
CA GLU A 144 12.05 3.03 7.18
C GLU A 144 12.30 1.51 7.19
N TYR A 145 12.62 0.91 6.06
CA TYR A 145 12.90 -0.52 5.95
C TYR A 145 14.06 -0.95 6.86
N GLU A 146 15.22 -0.28 6.77
CA GLU A 146 16.42 -0.63 7.56
C GLU A 146 16.21 -0.46 9.07
N THR A 147 15.39 0.50 9.48
CA THR A 147 15.16 0.81 10.90
C THR A 147 14.02 0.00 11.54
N THR A 148 13.20 -0.67 10.75
CA THR A 148 11.97 -1.32 11.25
C THR A 148 11.88 -2.81 10.95
N ARG A 149 12.62 -3.35 10.01
CA ARG A 149 12.50 -4.74 9.55
C ARG A 149 12.67 -5.81 10.65
N GLU A 150 13.38 -5.49 11.74
CA GLU A 150 13.57 -6.37 12.89
C GLU A 150 12.52 -6.14 13.99
N LEU A 151 11.66 -5.13 13.86
CA LEU A 151 10.64 -4.77 14.85
C LEU A 151 9.24 -5.27 14.45
N GLY A 152 8.98 -5.33 13.15
CA GLY A 152 7.68 -5.67 12.58
C GLY A 152 7.60 -5.30 11.10
N TYR A 153 6.41 -5.04 10.60
CA TYR A 153 6.20 -4.81 9.18
C TYR A 153 5.56 -3.44 8.89
N ALA A 154 6.01 -2.81 7.82
CA ALA A 154 5.21 -1.78 7.17
C ALA A 154 4.21 -2.45 6.22
N ALA A 155 2.98 -1.95 6.16
CA ALA A 155 2.02 -2.33 5.14
C ALA A 155 1.83 -1.19 4.14
N MET A 156 1.78 -1.52 2.86
CA MET A 156 1.58 -0.53 1.80
C MET A 156 0.29 -0.84 1.04
N PRO A 157 -0.80 -0.12 1.34
CA PRO A 157 -2.06 -0.28 0.62
C PRO A 157 -1.99 0.33 -0.78
N THR A 158 -2.69 -0.27 -1.73
CA THR A 158 -2.84 0.26 -3.08
C THR A 158 -3.61 1.58 -3.09
N CYS A 159 -4.69 1.62 -2.34
CA CYS A 159 -5.44 2.79 -1.92
C CYS A 159 -6.23 2.45 -0.65
N SER A 160 -7.15 3.30 -0.22
CA SER A 160 -8.02 3.02 0.93
C SER A 160 -9.36 3.75 0.80
N HIS A 161 -10.23 3.59 1.81
CA HIS A 161 -11.46 4.36 1.93
C HIS A 161 -11.23 5.87 2.15
N ASP A 162 -9.99 6.30 2.37
CA ASP A 162 -9.59 7.69 2.60
C ASP A 162 -8.74 8.30 1.49
N ILE A 163 -8.24 7.48 0.58
CA ILE A 163 -7.38 7.89 -0.53
C ILE A 163 -7.87 7.30 -1.85
N TRP A 164 -7.61 8.00 -2.93
CA TRP A 164 -8.11 7.65 -4.25
C TRP A 164 -7.54 6.34 -4.78
N ARG A 165 -8.34 5.70 -5.65
CA ARG A 165 -7.95 4.48 -6.36
C ARG A 165 -6.76 4.70 -7.28
N LEU A 166 -6.03 3.63 -7.60
CA LEU A 166 -4.95 3.65 -8.58
C LEU A 166 -5.47 4.05 -9.98
N ASN A 167 -6.65 3.56 -10.36
CA ASN A 167 -7.28 3.92 -11.64
C ASN A 167 -7.90 5.32 -11.54
N ARG A 168 -7.08 6.30 -11.91
CA ARG A 168 -7.46 7.71 -11.84
C ARG A 168 -6.65 8.54 -12.84
N PHE A 169 -7.28 9.55 -13.41
CA PHE A 169 -6.68 10.47 -14.39
C PHE A 169 -6.08 9.73 -15.61
N ASP A 170 -4.83 9.98 -15.91
CA ASP A 170 -4.09 9.38 -17.02
C ASP A 170 -3.52 7.97 -16.71
N ARG A 171 -3.62 7.50 -15.46
CA ARG A 171 -3.33 6.11 -15.08
C ARG A 171 -4.62 5.29 -15.14
N ASN A 172 -5.04 4.92 -16.35
CA ASN A 172 -6.35 4.31 -16.61
C ASN A 172 -6.33 3.13 -17.58
N THR A 173 -5.15 2.66 -17.98
CA THR A 173 -5.03 1.45 -18.79
C THR A 173 -4.64 0.23 -17.94
N PRO A 174 -5.02 -0.99 -18.36
CA PRO A 174 -4.63 -2.22 -17.67
C PRO A 174 -3.11 -2.33 -17.45
N GLU A 175 -2.29 -1.94 -18.43
CA GLU A 175 -0.83 -2.03 -18.35
C GLU A 175 -0.26 -1.08 -17.29
N GLN A 176 -0.81 0.14 -17.19
CA GLN A 176 -0.42 1.10 -16.15
C GLN A 176 -0.76 0.58 -14.76
N LEU A 177 -1.96 0.00 -14.58
CA LEU A 177 -2.42 -0.56 -13.31
C LEU A 177 -1.61 -1.80 -12.92
N LYS A 178 -1.37 -2.73 -13.87
CA LYS A 178 -0.49 -3.89 -13.64
C LYS A 178 0.92 -3.47 -13.24
N THR A 179 1.48 -2.43 -13.88
CA THR A 179 2.79 -1.89 -13.54
C THR A 179 2.82 -1.36 -12.10
N ALA A 180 1.78 -0.63 -11.67
CA ALA A 180 1.67 -0.15 -10.29
C ALA A 180 1.50 -1.31 -9.30
N LEU A 181 0.59 -2.25 -9.57
CA LEU A 181 0.32 -3.42 -8.72
C LEU A 181 1.56 -4.30 -8.56
N THR A 182 2.44 -4.37 -9.57
CA THR A 182 3.72 -5.07 -9.46
C THR A 182 4.58 -4.49 -8.33
N LEU A 183 4.68 -3.17 -8.20
CA LEU A 183 5.42 -2.57 -7.09
C LEU A 183 4.81 -2.97 -5.74
N PHE A 184 3.51 -2.74 -5.54
CA PHE A 184 2.85 -2.99 -4.26
C PHE A 184 2.95 -4.45 -3.82
N LEU A 185 2.93 -5.39 -4.76
CA LEU A 185 2.99 -6.83 -4.48
C LEU A 185 4.41 -7.41 -4.43
N THR A 186 5.46 -6.63 -4.70
CA THR A 186 6.86 -7.11 -4.69
C THR A 186 7.76 -6.38 -3.70
N LEU A 187 7.31 -5.30 -3.07
CA LEU A 187 8.04 -4.69 -1.95
C LEU A 187 8.06 -5.62 -0.72
N PRO A 188 9.07 -5.50 0.17
CA PRO A 188 9.13 -6.24 1.44
C PRO A 188 8.16 -5.65 2.49
N ALA A 189 7.00 -5.23 2.05
CA ALA A 189 5.90 -4.73 2.85
C ALA A 189 4.75 -5.73 2.85
N VAL A 190 3.85 -5.66 3.82
CA VAL A 190 2.58 -6.37 3.75
C VAL A 190 1.70 -5.66 2.73
N PRO A 191 1.36 -6.30 1.60
CA PRO A 191 0.50 -5.67 0.60
C PRO A 191 -0.94 -5.67 1.10
N ILE A 192 -1.62 -4.53 0.94
CA ILE A 192 -3.04 -4.40 1.20
C ILE A 192 -3.72 -3.94 -0.09
N LEU A 193 -4.46 -4.85 -0.70
CA LEU A 193 -5.30 -4.53 -1.86
C LEU A 193 -6.64 -3.99 -1.35
N TYR A 194 -6.95 -2.76 -1.70
CA TYR A 194 -8.29 -2.24 -1.47
C TYR A 194 -9.26 -2.86 -2.47
N TYR A 195 -10.48 -3.21 -2.04
CA TYR A 195 -11.44 -3.90 -2.91
C TYR A 195 -11.63 -3.16 -4.24
N GLY A 196 -11.67 -3.94 -5.33
CA GLY A 196 -11.84 -3.43 -6.69
C GLY A 196 -10.54 -2.96 -7.36
N GLU A 197 -9.42 -2.83 -6.65
CA GLU A 197 -8.12 -2.55 -7.26
C GLU A 197 -7.65 -3.73 -8.11
N GLU A 198 -8.00 -4.95 -7.69
CA GLU A 198 -7.71 -6.21 -8.39
C GLU A 198 -8.42 -6.36 -9.74
N ILE A 199 -9.48 -5.61 -9.96
CA ILE A 199 -10.19 -5.54 -11.25
C ILE A 199 -10.04 -4.17 -11.92
N GLY A 200 -9.24 -3.27 -11.34
CA GLY A 200 -9.01 -1.94 -11.89
C GLY A 200 -10.20 -1.00 -11.82
N MET A 201 -11.05 -1.09 -10.79
CA MET A 201 -12.16 -0.14 -10.60
C MET A 201 -11.69 1.30 -10.63
N ARG A 202 -12.46 2.16 -11.29
CA ARG A 202 -12.15 3.57 -11.41
C ARG A 202 -12.50 4.36 -10.15
N ASN A 203 -11.73 5.40 -9.87
CA ASN A 203 -12.15 6.46 -8.97
C ASN A 203 -13.26 7.28 -9.65
N LEU A 204 -14.42 7.41 -9.04
CA LEU A 204 -15.54 8.17 -9.63
C LEU A 204 -15.53 9.60 -9.08
N GLU A 205 -14.88 10.51 -9.82
CA GLU A 205 -14.71 11.92 -9.38
C GLU A 205 -16.04 12.62 -9.10
N ASP A 206 -17.08 12.28 -9.88
CA ASP A 206 -18.42 12.87 -9.80
C ASP A 206 -19.35 12.16 -8.79
N ALA A 207 -18.83 11.20 -8.01
CA ALA A 207 -19.63 10.56 -6.98
C ALA A 207 -20.15 11.60 -5.98
N PRO A 208 -21.43 11.51 -5.55
CA PRO A 208 -22.03 12.47 -4.64
C PRO A 208 -21.28 12.51 -3.32
N VAL A 209 -21.00 13.71 -2.82
CA VAL A 209 -20.37 13.88 -1.50
C VAL A 209 -21.34 13.39 -0.42
N LYS A 210 -20.88 12.46 0.39
CA LYS A 210 -21.61 11.90 1.52
C LYS A 210 -20.92 12.27 2.84
N GLU A 211 -21.60 12.02 3.95
CA GLU A 211 -21.04 12.17 5.29
C GLU A 211 -19.70 11.46 5.44
N GLY A 212 -18.78 12.04 6.18
CA GLY A 212 -17.40 11.57 6.30
C GLY A 212 -16.51 11.90 5.12
N SER A 213 -17.02 12.57 4.08
CA SER A 213 -16.20 13.18 3.02
C SER A 213 -15.88 14.63 3.39
N TYR A 214 -14.62 15.02 3.18
CA TYR A 214 -14.22 16.42 3.28
C TYR A 214 -14.42 17.12 1.94
N THR A 215 -14.73 18.42 1.96
CA THR A 215 -14.95 19.22 0.75
C THR A 215 -13.75 19.25 -0.20
N SER A 216 -12.54 19.13 0.33
CA SER A 216 -11.29 19.07 -0.45
C SER A 216 -10.95 17.67 -0.98
N ARG A 217 -11.58 16.62 -0.40
CA ARG A 217 -11.34 15.23 -0.79
C ARG A 217 -12.67 14.47 -0.76
N ASN A 218 -13.23 14.22 -1.94
CA ASN A 218 -14.44 13.41 -2.03
C ASN A 218 -14.10 11.92 -1.81
N ARG A 219 -14.20 11.47 -0.56
CA ARG A 219 -13.99 10.07 -0.19
C ARG A 219 -15.00 9.12 -0.83
N SER A 220 -16.19 9.62 -1.19
CA SER A 220 -17.21 8.81 -1.86
C SER A 220 -16.72 8.26 -3.20
N SER A 221 -15.81 8.97 -3.87
CA SER A 221 -15.25 8.61 -5.18
C SER A 221 -14.55 7.23 -5.19
N CYS A 222 -13.96 6.81 -4.08
CA CYS A 222 -13.28 5.52 -3.95
C CYS A 222 -14.11 4.46 -3.20
N ARG A 223 -15.28 4.84 -2.62
CA ARG A 223 -16.13 3.97 -1.80
C ARG A 223 -17.34 3.40 -2.55
N THR A 224 -17.33 3.50 -3.88
CA THR A 224 -18.41 3.01 -4.75
C THR A 224 -18.57 1.50 -4.64
N PRO A 225 -19.78 0.96 -4.87
CA PRO A 225 -20.04 -0.48 -4.75
C PRO A 225 -19.13 -1.34 -5.62
N MET A 226 -18.79 -2.52 -5.14
CA MET A 226 -18.04 -3.53 -5.92
C MET A 226 -18.81 -3.94 -7.18
N GLN A 227 -18.11 -4.18 -8.25
CA GLN A 227 -18.66 -4.54 -9.57
C GLN A 227 -18.43 -6.03 -9.85
N TRP A 228 -19.47 -6.84 -9.60
CA TRP A 228 -19.36 -8.29 -9.69
C TRP A 228 -19.61 -8.83 -11.10
N ASP A 229 -20.69 -8.34 -11.75
CA ASP A 229 -21.13 -8.82 -13.07
C ASP A 229 -21.97 -7.77 -13.82
N ASP A 230 -22.61 -8.15 -14.93
CA ASP A 230 -23.42 -7.26 -15.76
C ASP A 230 -24.90 -7.20 -15.35
N SER A 231 -25.30 -7.85 -14.24
CA SER A 231 -26.66 -7.78 -13.71
C SER A 231 -26.96 -6.40 -13.10
N PRO A 232 -28.22 -6.10 -12.76
CA PRO A 232 -28.58 -4.82 -12.15
C PRO A 232 -27.70 -4.47 -10.97
N ASN A 233 -27.32 -3.19 -10.88
CA ASN A 233 -26.36 -2.67 -9.90
C ASN A 233 -25.00 -3.40 -9.90
N ALA A 234 -24.59 -3.91 -11.04
CA ALA A 234 -23.35 -4.69 -11.20
C ALA A 234 -23.26 -5.88 -10.23
N GLY A 235 -24.39 -6.55 -9.96
CA GLY A 235 -24.46 -7.67 -9.02
C GLY A 235 -24.28 -7.30 -7.54
N PHE A 236 -24.13 -6.03 -7.22
CA PHE A 236 -23.91 -5.58 -5.84
C PHE A 236 -25.18 -5.65 -4.97
N SER A 237 -26.35 -5.31 -5.53
CA SER A 237 -27.60 -5.23 -4.80
C SER A 237 -28.80 -5.46 -5.72
N THR A 238 -29.85 -6.08 -5.19
CA THR A 238 -31.16 -6.24 -5.85
C THR A 238 -32.10 -5.05 -5.62
N ALA A 239 -31.66 -4.03 -4.87
CA ALA A 239 -32.46 -2.82 -4.64
C ALA A 239 -32.59 -1.99 -5.93
N ASP A 240 -33.60 -1.08 -5.95
CA ASP A 240 -33.65 -0.05 -6.99
C ASP A 240 -32.35 0.79 -6.98
N ALA A 241 -31.84 1.10 -8.16
CA ALA A 241 -30.58 1.84 -8.29
C ALA A 241 -30.62 3.22 -7.61
N SER A 242 -31.79 3.86 -7.53
CA SER A 242 -31.99 5.14 -6.83
C SER A 242 -31.85 5.04 -5.32
N ARG A 243 -31.90 3.83 -4.76
CA ARG A 243 -31.74 3.56 -3.33
C ARG A 243 -30.32 3.19 -2.92
N LEU A 244 -29.39 3.08 -3.87
CA LEU A 244 -27.98 2.86 -3.54
C LEU A 244 -27.41 4.07 -2.83
N TYR A 245 -26.65 3.84 -1.77
CA TYR A 245 -25.98 4.91 -1.03
C TYR A 245 -24.97 5.68 -1.89
N LEU A 246 -24.22 4.96 -2.73
CA LEU A 246 -23.32 5.49 -3.75
C LEU A 246 -23.60 4.80 -5.11
N PRO A 247 -23.41 5.51 -6.22
CA PRO A 247 -23.71 4.97 -7.54
C PRO A 247 -22.70 3.90 -7.97
N ILE A 248 -23.16 3.01 -8.85
CA ILE A 248 -22.28 2.16 -9.65
C ILE A 248 -21.61 3.02 -10.73
N ASP A 249 -20.41 2.65 -11.16
CA ASP A 249 -19.76 3.25 -12.33
C ASP A 249 -20.68 3.16 -13.56
N PRO A 250 -21.13 4.28 -14.13
CA PRO A 250 -22.05 4.28 -15.25
C PRO A 250 -21.40 3.90 -16.60
N SER A 251 -20.07 3.75 -16.63
CA SER A 251 -19.37 3.41 -17.86
C SER A 251 -19.80 2.05 -18.40
N PRO A 252 -20.12 1.93 -19.70
CA PRO A 252 -20.36 0.63 -20.33
C PRO A 252 -19.08 -0.25 -20.34
N ALA A 253 -17.91 0.34 -20.19
CA ALA A 253 -16.62 -0.34 -20.13
C ALA A 253 -16.13 -0.50 -18.68
N ARG A 254 -17.02 -0.39 -17.68
CA ARG A 254 -16.63 -0.65 -16.28
C ARG A 254 -16.14 -2.08 -16.13
N PRO A 255 -15.04 -2.31 -15.38
CA PRO A 255 -14.59 -3.67 -15.11
C PRO A 255 -15.59 -4.38 -14.20
N THR A 256 -15.75 -5.69 -14.40
CA THR A 256 -16.50 -6.57 -13.49
C THR A 256 -15.68 -7.81 -13.18
N VAL A 257 -15.86 -8.39 -11.99
CA VAL A 257 -15.18 -9.65 -11.63
C VAL A 257 -15.44 -10.73 -12.67
N ALA A 258 -16.69 -10.90 -13.10
CA ALA A 258 -17.07 -11.92 -14.08
C ALA A 258 -16.41 -11.72 -15.47
N ALA A 259 -16.19 -10.49 -15.90
CA ALA A 259 -15.48 -10.20 -17.15
C ALA A 259 -13.99 -10.47 -17.00
N GLU A 260 -13.39 -9.97 -15.92
CA GLU A 260 -11.96 -10.12 -15.62
C GLU A 260 -11.55 -11.59 -15.41
N GLU A 261 -12.40 -12.42 -14.81
CA GLU A 261 -12.12 -13.85 -14.66
C GLU A 261 -12.02 -14.61 -15.99
N ARG A 262 -12.78 -14.17 -16.98
CA ARG A 262 -12.81 -14.82 -18.31
C ARG A 262 -11.65 -14.41 -19.21
N ASP A 263 -11.02 -13.27 -18.95
CA ASP A 263 -9.88 -12.78 -19.73
C ASP A 263 -8.56 -13.16 -19.09
N PRO A 264 -7.76 -14.09 -19.68
CA PRO A 264 -6.45 -14.46 -19.17
C PRO A 264 -5.46 -13.27 -19.07
N GLN A 265 -5.71 -12.20 -19.83
CA GLN A 265 -4.86 -11.00 -19.84
C GLN A 265 -5.40 -9.90 -18.91
N SER A 266 -6.44 -10.16 -18.14
CA SER A 266 -7.05 -9.19 -17.22
C SER A 266 -6.14 -8.74 -16.10
N ILE A 267 -6.53 -7.66 -15.41
CA ILE A 267 -5.85 -7.20 -14.19
C ILE A 267 -6.02 -8.25 -13.08
N LEU A 268 -7.22 -8.83 -12.93
CA LEU A 268 -7.51 -9.83 -11.91
C LEU A 268 -6.61 -11.07 -12.05
N ASN A 269 -6.50 -11.62 -13.25
CA ASN A 269 -5.67 -12.80 -13.50
C ASN A 269 -4.17 -12.47 -13.34
N TYR A 270 -3.76 -11.26 -13.72
CA TYR A 270 -2.41 -10.77 -13.45
C TYR A 270 -2.13 -10.68 -11.95
N VAL A 271 -3.02 -10.13 -11.15
CA VAL A 271 -2.89 -10.03 -9.69
C VAL A 271 -2.86 -11.41 -9.04
N LYS A 272 -3.77 -12.32 -9.44
CA LYS A 272 -3.77 -13.72 -8.97
C LYS A 272 -2.42 -14.40 -9.21
N GLY A 273 -1.86 -14.26 -10.41
CA GLY A 273 -0.54 -14.83 -10.77
C GLY A 273 0.60 -14.21 -9.97
N LEU A 274 0.58 -12.88 -9.77
CA LEU A 274 1.61 -12.19 -8.99
C LEU A 274 1.57 -12.56 -7.50
N ILE A 275 0.38 -12.74 -6.93
CA ILE A 275 0.21 -13.24 -5.55
C ILE A 275 0.73 -14.68 -5.45
N ALA A 276 0.40 -15.54 -6.42
CA ALA A 276 0.90 -16.91 -6.46
C ALA A 276 2.43 -16.95 -6.53
N LEU A 277 3.03 -16.15 -7.41
CA LEU A 277 4.50 -16.02 -7.50
C LEU A 277 5.10 -15.54 -6.17
N ARG A 278 4.56 -14.50 -5.55
CA ARG A 278 5.03 -14.00 -4.25
C ARG A 278 4.98 -15.08 -3.16
N ARG A 279 3.92 -15.87 -3.11
CA ARG A 279 3.77 -16.97 -2.13
C ARG A 279 4.76 -18.11 -2.36
N GLN A 280 5.09 -18.40 -3.62
CA GLN A 280 6.03 -19.47 -4.01
C GLN A 280 7.49 -19.02 -3.97
N THR A 281 7.75 -17.72 -3.88
CA THR A 281 9.08 -17.11 -3.93
C THR A 281 9.34 -16.31 -2.66
N PRO A 282 9.89 -16.92 -1.60
CA PRO A 282 10.13 -16.23 -0.33
C PRO A 282 10.94 -14.95 -0.45
N ALA A 283 11.87 -14.87 -1.40
CA ALA A 283 12.63 -13.66 -1.69
C ALA A 283 11.74 -12.46 -2.08
N LEU A 284 10.57 -12.69 -2.68
CA LEU A 284 9.57 -11.64 -2.98
C LEU A 284 8.63 -11.35 -1.82
N GLY A 285 8.66 -12.16 -0.76
CA GLY A 285 7.85 -12.00 0.46
C GLY A 285 8.37 -10.90 1.38
N THR A 286 7.77 -10.78 2.57
CA THR A 286 8.16 -9.78 3.58
C THR A 286 9.56 -10.02 4.15
N GLN A 287 10.03 -11.26 4.18
CA GLN A 287 11.33 -11.66 4.71
C GLN A 287 12.50 -11.40 3.74
N GLY A 288 12.21 -11.29 2.44
CA GLY A 288 13.25 -11.04 1.45
C GLY A 288 13.91 -9.67 1.64
N ALA A 289 15.24 -9.64 1.57
CA ALA A 289 15.97 -8.38 1.59
C ALA A 289 15.59 -7.51 0.39
N TRP A 290 15.68 -6.21 0.58
CA TRP A 290 15.40 -5.22 -0.45
C TRP A 290 16.56 -4.24 -0.59
N ARG A 291 16.91 -3.93 -1.83
CA ARG A 291 17.95 -2.96 -2.15
C ARG A 291 17.60 -2.26 -3.47
N PHE A 292 17.66 -0.92 -3.46
CA PHE A 292 17.54 -0.14 -4.69
C PHE A 292 18.78 -0.34 -5.56
N VAL A 293 18.60 -0.53 -6.87
CA VAL A 293 19.67 -0.92 -7.80
C VAL A 293 19.95 0.15 -8.85
N SER A 294 18.90 0.75 -9.44
CA SER A 294 19.07 1.80 -10.45
C SER A 294 19.50 3.13 -9.82
N ASP A 295 20.03 4.03 -10.63
CA ASP A 295 20.36 5.39 -10.21
C ASP A 295 19.09 6.16 -9.83
N VAL A 296 19.05 6.69 -8.61
CA VAL A 296 17.90 7.45 -8.09
C VAL A 296 17.70 8.79 -8.79
N GLU A 297 18.72 9.33 -9.45
CA GLU A 297 18.62 10.55 -10.26
C GLU A 297 18.05 10.27 -11.66
N GLN A 298 17.97 9.01 -12.07
CA GLN A 298 17.35 8.55 -13.30
C GLN A 298 16.12 7.68 -12.99
N PRO A 299 14.94 8.28 -12.80
CA PRO A 299 13.79 7.58 -12.21
C PRO A 299 13.27 6.40 -13.05
N TYR A 300 13.60 6.33 -14.35
CA TYR A 300 13.06 5.31 -15.26
C TYR A 300 14.15 4.52 -16.00
N PRO A 301 14.09 3.19 -15.97
CA PRO A 301 13.23 2.38 -15.13
C PRO A 301 13.73 2.35 -13.69
N MET A 302 12.80 2.31 -12.73
CA MET A 302 13.13 1.96 -11.35
C MET A 302 13.48 0.47 -11.29
N VAL A 303 14.63 0.15 -10.67
CA VAL A 303 15.06 -1.24 -10.47
C VAL A 303 15.48 -1.44 -9.02
N TYR A 304 14.96 -2.50 -8.40
CA TYR A 304 15.39 -2.94 -7.07
C TYR A 304 15.56 -4.46 -7.00
N ALA A 305 16.47 -4.89 -6.14
CA ALA A 305 16.73 -6.29 -5.87
C ALA A 305 15.87 -6.81 -4.70
N ARG A 306 15.49 -8.08 -4.78
CA ARG A 306 14.88 -8.88 -3.72
C ARG A 306 15.70 -10.15 -3.56
N GLU A 307 16.16 -10.43 -2.35
CA GLU A 307 17.11 -11.51 -2.10
C GLU A 307 16.74 -12.28 -0.82
N LEU A 308 16.78 -13.61 -0.88
CA LEU A 308 16.67 -14.51 0.26
C LEU A 308 17.24 -15.89 -0.10
N ASP A 309 17.99 -16.50 0.81
CA ASP A 309 18.51 -17.87 0.71
C ASP A 309 19.23 -18.15 -0.63
N GLY A 310 20.06 -17.21 -1.08
CA GLY A 310 20.80 -17.30 -2.34
C GLY A 310 19.98 -17.07 -3.60
N GLN A 311 18.67 -16.87 -3.48
CA GLN A 311 17.83 -16.49 -4.62
C GLN A 311 17.81 -14.97 -4.77
N LYS A 312 18.04 -14.50 -5.98
CA LYS A 312 18.04 -13.09 -6.34
C LYS A 312 17.06 -12.79 -7.46
N TYR A 313 16.27 -11.77 -7.25
CA TYR A 313 15.33 -11.25 -8.24
C TYR A 313 15.53 -9.75 -8.42
N LEU A 314 15.43 -9.27 -9.65
CA LEU A 314 15.28 -7.84 -9.95
C LEU A 314 13.84 -7.57 -10.32
N VAL A 315 13.27 -6.56 -9.70
CA VAL A 315 11.96 -6.00 -10.09
C VAL A 315 12.22 -4.68 -10.78
N ALA A 316 11.74 -4.54 -12.00
CA ALA A 316 11.94 -3.35 -12.80
C ALA A 316 10.60 -2.79 -13.30
N LEU A 317 10.46 -1.47 -13.24
CA LEU A 317 9.22 -0.74 -13.50
C LEU A 317 9.48 0.49 -14.38
N ASN A 318 8.83 0.56 -15.50
CA ASN A 318 8.80 1.74 -16.37
C ASN A 318 7.35 2.19 -16.61
N PRO A 319 6.76 3.03 -15.77
CA PRO A 319 5.39 3.52 -15.96
C PRO A 319 5.25 4.56 -17.06
N SER A 320 6.36 5.11 -17.58
CA SER A 320 6.34 6.20 -18.56
C SER A 320 5.97 5.74 -19.96
N LYS A 321 5.46 6.64 -20.77
CA LYS A 321 5.17 6.41 -22.20
C LYS A 321 6.40 6.26 -23.10
N ARG A 322 7.61 6.32 -22.55
CA ARG A 322 8.88 6.22 -23.27
C ARG A 322 9.64 4.98 -22.87
N SER A 323 10.38 4.39 -23.80
CA SER A 323 11.36 3.35 -23.46
C SER A 323 12.42 3.92 -22.51
N ALA A 324 12.87 3.11 -21.57
CA ALA A 324 13.84 3.51 -20.55
C ALA A 324 14.99 2.49 -20.46
N THR A 325 16.15 2.97 -20.01
CA THR A 325 17.34 2.10 -19.86
C THR A 325 18.03 2.42 -18.53
N ALA A 326 18.17 1.41 -17.67
CA ALA A 326 19.03 1.49 -16.50
C ALA A 326 20.37 0.81 -16.75
N ARG A 327 21.44 1.38 -16.16
CA ARG A 327 22.78 0.77 -16.08
C ARG A 327 23.22 0.75 -14.63
N PHE A 328 23.70 -0.39 -14.17
CA PHE A 328 24.08 -0.60 -12.78
C PHE A 328 25.14 -1.70 -12.67
N ALA A 329 25.81 -1.79 -11.51
CA ALA A 329 26.75 -2.86 -11.22
C ALA A 329 26.12 -4.23 -11.49
N SER A 330 26.87 -5.18 -12.02
CA SER A 330 26.34 -6.49 -12.39
C SER A 330 25.71 -7.19 -11.18
N GLU A 331 24.51 -7.69 -11.38
CA GLU A 331 23.76 -8.48 -10.40
C GLU A 331 23.85 -9.99 -10.68
N GLY A 332 24.38 -10.39 -11.85
CA GLY A 332 24.61 -11.75 -12.33
C GLY A 332 24.82 -11.77 -13.84
N ALA A 333 25.27 -12.90 -14.36
CA ALA A 333 25.62 -13.02 -15.77
C ALA A 333 24.40 -13.01 -16.70
N ALA A 334 23.31 -13.64 -16.26
CA ALA A 334 22.07 -13.72 -17.01
C ALA A 334 20.84 -13.46 -16.13
N ALA A 335 19.71 -13.24 -16.77
CA ALA A 335 18.42 -13.06 -16.10
C ALA A 335 17.30 -13.69 -16.94
N GLU A 336 16.37 -14.35 -16.25
CA GLU A 336 15.16 -14.93 -16.82
C GLU A 336 13.94 -14.13 -16.36
N ALA A 337 13.08 -13.74 -17.31
CA ALA A 337 11.81 -13.09 -16.97
C ALA A 337 10.83 -14.14 -16.44
N VAL A 338 10.49 -14.05 -15.15
CA VAL A 338 9.58 -15.00 -14.50
C VAL A 338 8.16 -14.47 -14.40
N TYR A 339 7.97 -13.14 -14.47
CA TYR A 339 6.66 -12.50 -14.47
C TYR A 339 6.75 -11.05 -15.00
N GLY A 340 5.64 -10.53 -15.53
CA GLY A 340 5.58 -9.13 -15.98
C GLY A 340 4.42 -8.82 -16.92
N THR A 341 4.42 -7.61 -17.47
CA THR A 341 3.38 -7.11 -18.38
C THR A 341 3.66 -7.48 -19.87
N GLY A 342 4.38 -8.58 -20.12
CA GLY A 342 4.77 -9.05 -21.46
C GLY A 342 6.26 -8.90 -21.76
N ASP A 343 6.68 -9.06 -23.03
CA ASP A 343 8.10 -9.07 -23.52
C ASP A 343 8.77 -7.68 -23.45
N GLY A 344 8.52 -6.96 -22.36
CA GLY A 344 8.87 -5.55 -22.23
C GLY A 344 10.32 -5.24 -21.86
N ALA A 345 11.15 -6.26 -21.52
CA ALA A 345 12.48 -6.05 -20.94
C ALA A 345 13.57 -6.83 -21.63
N LYS A 346 14.78 -6.24 -21.72
CA LYS A 346 16.00 -6.93 -22.17
C LYS A 346 17.14 -6.65 -21.20
N TYR A 347 17.58 -7.69 -20.51
CA TYR A 347 18.73 -7.66 -19.62
C TYR A 347 20.00 -8.13 -20.36
N THR A 348 21.12 -7.47 -20.11
CA THR A 348 22.45 -7.89 -20.55
C THR A 348 23.46 -7.53 -19.46
N SER A 349 24.44 -8.40 -19.23
CA SER A 349 25.56 -8.16 -18.32
C SER A 349 26.87 -8.38 -19.02
N LYS A 350 27.82 -7.43 -18.92
CA LYS A 350 29.16 -7.52 -19.52
C LYS A 350 30.14 -6.66 -18.74
N ASN A 351 31.34 -7.20 -18.48
CA ASN A 351 32.44 -6.49 -17.83
C ASN A 351 32.02 -5.82 -16.48
N GLY A 352 31.27 -6.53 -15.65
CA GLY A 352 30.82 -6.02 -14.33
C GLY A 352 29.70 -4.99 -14.38
N LEU A 353 29.11 -4.71 -15.55
CA LEU A 353 28.02 -3.77 -15.74
C LEU A 353 26.80 -4.45 -16.35
N SER A 354 25.66 -4.30 -15.72
CA SER A 354 24.36 -4.70 -16.25
C SER A 354 23.67 -3.54 -16.95
N THR A 355 22.95 -3.85 -18.02
CA THR A 355 22.07 -2.94 -18.74
C THR A 355 20.70 -3.57 -18.87
N LEU A 356 19.67 -2.86 -18.41
CA LEU A 356 18.27 -3.26 -18.53
C LEU A 356 17.52 -2.23 -19.38
N LYS A 357 16.99 -2.67 -20.52
CA LYS A 357 16.15 -1.86 -21.41
C LYS A 357 14.70 -2.28 -21.22
N MET A 358 13.79 -1.33 -21.07
CA MET A 358 12.36 -1.55 -20.89
C MET A 358 11.54 -0.78 -21.91
N LYS A 359 10.47 -1.40 -22.37
CA LYS A 359 9.44 -0.73 -23.21
C LYS A 359 8.63 0.27 -22.37
N PRO A 360 7.86 1.16 -23.03
CA PRO A 360 6.89 1.98 -22.34
C PRO A 360 5.90 1.14 -21.51
N VAL A 361 5.44 1.69 -20.39
CA VAL A 361 4.38 1.14 -19.53
C VAL A 361 4.56 -0.36 -19.31
N SER A 362 5.66 -0.73 -18.67
CA SER A 362 6.00 -2.14 -18.45
C SER A 362 6.59 -2.40 -17.07
N ALA A 363 6.33 -3.61 -16.58
CA ALA A 363 6.93 -4.17 -15.37
C ALA A 363 7.49 -5.56 -15.67
N VAL A 364 8.60 -5.92 -15.04
CA VAL A 364 9.17 -7.26 -15.15
C VAL A 364 9.82 -7.68 -13.83
N ILE A 365 9.68 -8.95 -13.49
CA ILE A 365 10.41 -9.63 -12.43
C ILE A 365 11.38 -10.60 -13.10
N LEU A 366 12.66 -10.37 -12.87
CA LEU A 366 13.75 -11.14 -13.43
C LEU A 366 14.38 -12.00 -12.33
N LYS A 367 14.45 -13.31 -12.53
CA LYS A 367 15.30 -14.18 -11.72
C LYS A 367 16.72 -14.08 -12.24
N ILE A 368 17.67 -13.76 -11.36
CA ILE A 368 19.08 -13.63 -11.69
C ILE A 368 19.76 -14.99 -11.59
N THR A 369 20.57 -15.29 -12.58
CA THR A 369 21.44 -16.49 -12.61
C THR A 369 22.90 -16.06 -12.71
N GLU A 370 23.78 -16.84 -12.07
CA GLU A 370 25.23 -16.64 -12.09
C GLU A 370 25.85 -16.85 -13.47
#